data_3ca34a67ed276863af3692de1ce98b59
#
_entry.id   3ca34a67ed276863af3692de1ce98b59
#
_cell.length_a   1.000
_cell.length_b   1.000
_cell.length_c   1.000
_cell.angle_alpha   90.00
_cell.angle_beta   90.00
_cell.angle_gamma   90.00
#
_symmetry.space_group_name_H-M   'P 1'
#
loop_
_entity.id
_entity.type
_entity.pdbx_description
1 polymer ?
#
loop_
_entity_poly.entity_id
_entity_poly.type
_entity_poly.pdbx_seq_one_letter_code
_entity_poly.pdbx_strand_id
1 'polypeptide(L)'
;MTVKTPAELKTLYESISFDLQTTYTGPLGQEYAVSGTHLRLWAPTAQRVEVSLYRKGSGGEPIGTLPLERGQQGVWSIYLPGDQHGRYYTYTVTVDGISRQTGDPYARAAGVNGTRSMIVDLARIAPSGWERDVRPVIPPEQRAVWEVSVRDFSQDAASGVRPAWRGKFMAFTQQGTTLHGDGIHPTCLNYLKRLGVKYVQLMPIFDFGSVDEAKPLLRQYNWGYDPTNYNVPEGSYSTDPTRGEVRIRECREMIAALHAAGIGVVMDVVYNHMYRSENPLNDTVPCYFFRQNEDGSFSNGSGCGNEFASERPMARRYMIDSILYWAQEYHIDGFRFDLMGLYDVETINAVRAALDTLPGGRDILMYGEPWQGGGSQLHRYEANKANLAMLNERIGIFCDDTRDTIKGGCFNAREPGYVEGRPGSFWDIGGAVAAWCRSDRLPPHAPSQIVSYVSAHDNFTLWDKLLLVRYEKPEFTAADSTALAQNRLAAGIYLTSF
;
A
#
# COMPACT_ATOMS: atom_id res chain seq x y z
N MET A 1 15.57 17.90 -32.33
CA MET A 1 15.54 16.48 -31.95
C MET A 1 14.11 16.00 -32.21
N THR A 2 13.95 14.83 -32.81
CA THR A 2 12.62 14.26 -33.02
C THR A 2 12.11 13.70 -31.68
N VAL A 3 10.87 14.04 -31.29
CA VAL A 3 10.22 13.49 -30.12
C VAL A 3 10.05 11.98 -30.34
N LYS A 4 10.54 11.17 -29.38
CA LYS A 4 10.37 9.72 -29.45
C LYS A 4 8.90 9.35 -29.23
N THR A 5 8.40 8.45 -30.05
CA THR A 5 7.10 7.83 -29.87
C THR A 5 7.11 6.89 -28.64
N PRO A 6 5.95 6.60 -28.03
CA PRO A 6 5.87 5.61 -26.96
C PRO A 6 6.43 4.23 -27.35
N ALA A 7 6.25 3.78 -28.59
CA ALA A 7 6.81 2.52 -29.08
C ALA A 7 8.36 2.56 -29.17
N GLU A 8 8.94 3.70 -29.57
CA GLU A 8 10.41 3.88 -29.57
C GLU A 8 10.96 3.91 -28.14
N LEU A 9 10.22 4.48 -27.19
CA LEU A 9 10.59 4.44 -25.76
C LEU A 9 10.50 3.01 -25.20
N LYS A 10 9.48 2.24 -25.57
CA LYS A 10 9.37 0.82 -25.22
C LYS A 10 10.62 0.06 -25.66
N THR A 11 10.97 0.16 -26.93
CA THR A 11 12.17 -0.49 -27.50
C THR A 11 13.47 -0.07 -26.78
N LEU A 12 13.58 1.22 -26.43
CA LEU A 12 14.72 1.73 -25.68
C LEU A 12 14.83 1.07 -24.30
N TYR A 13 13.73 1.02 -23.55
CA TYR A 13 13.70 0.53 -22.17
C TYR A 13 13.73 -0.99 -22.04
N GLU A 14 13.48 -1.72 -23.12
CA GLU A 14 13.67 -3.17 -23.18
C GLU A 14 15.11 -3.56 -23.57
N SER A 15 15.97 -2.58 -23.84
CA SER A 15 17.35 -2.85 -24.20
C SER A 15 18.26 -3.04 -23.00
N ILE A 16 19.04 -4.12 -22.97
CA ILE A 16 20.06 -4.39 -21.94
C ILE A 16 21.07 -3.21 -21.88
N SER A 17 21.37 -2.56 -23.00
CA SER A 17 22.28 -1.42 -23.06
C SER A 17 21.77 -0.23 -22.26
N PHE A 18 20.47 0.04 -22.26
CA PHE A 18 19.87 1.11 -21.45
C PHE A 18 20.04 0.80 -19.97
N ASP A 19 19.70 -0.41 -19.55
CA ASP A 19 19.81 -0.81 -18.14
C ASP A 19 21.26 -0.74 -17.64
N LEU A 20 22.23 -1.26 -18.40
CA LEU A 20 23.65 -1.19 -18.06
C LEU A 20 24.19 0.25 -17.92
N GLN A 21 23.67 1.19 -18.70
CA GLN A 21 24.11 2.58 -18.69
C GLN A 21 23.41 3.44 -17.65
N THR A 22 22.19 3.06 -17.24
CA THR A 22 21.34 3.95 -16.44
C THR A 22 20.94 3.38 -15.08
N THR A 23 21.19 2.09 -14.80
CA THR A 23 20.92 1.53 -13.46
C THR A 23 21.83 2.20 -12.43
N TYR A 24 21.21 2.85 -11.48
CA TYR A 24 21.86 3.61 -10.41
C TYR A 24 21.63 2.97 -9.05
N THR A 25 22.64 2.92 -8.20
CA THR A 25 22.58 2.28 -6.87
C THR A 25 22.82 3.25 -5.70
N GLY A 26 23.16 4.51 -5.99
CA GLY A 26 23.36 5.53 -4.97
C GLY A 26 22.04 6.14 -4.45
N PRO A 27 22.06 7.10 -3.53
CA PRO A 27 20.86 7.71 -2.94
C PRO A 27 20.04 8.51 -3.95
N LEU A 28 18.70 8.44 -3.85
CA LEU A 28 17.74 9.23 -4.61
C LEU A 28 16.79 9.99 -3.66
N GLY A 29 16.11 11.01 -4.19
CA GLY A 29 15.28 11.91 -3.41
C GLY A 29 16.10 12.88 -2.56
N GLN A 30 15.53 13.28 -1.42
CA GLN A 30 16.18 14.20 -0.49
C GLN A 30 17.16 13.51 0.46
N GLU A 31 18.32 14.13 0.67
CA GLU A 31 19.22 13.85 1.77
C GLU A 31 19.42 15.15 2.55
N TYR A 32 18.71 15.26 3.66
CA TYR A 32 18.65 16.47 4.47
C TYR A 32 19.71 16.49 5.57
N ALA A 33 20.31 17.67 5.74
CA ALA A 33 21.03 18.05 6.94
C ALA A 33 20.75 19.54 7.25
N VAL A 34 20.94 19.99 8.49
CA VAL A 34 20.75 21.41 8.88
C VAL A 34 21.66 22.36 8.08
N SER A 35 22.84 21.89 7.66
CA SER A 35 23.79 22.66 6.83
C SER A 35 23.38 22.77 5.37
N GLY A 36 22.50 21.89 4.89
CA GLY A 36 22.00 21.88 3.51
C GLY A 36 21.36 20.56 3.12
N THR A 37 20.69 20.58 1.97
CA THR A 37 19.97 19.43 1.44
C THR A 37 20.46 19.08 0.05
N HIS A 38 20.84 17.81 -0.18
CA HIS A 38 20.98 17.28 -1.53
C HIS A 38 19.62 16.80 -2.04
N LEU A 39 19.26 17.21 -3.24
CA LEU A 39 18.15 16.66 -4.01
C LEU A 39 18.72 15.88 -5.19
N ARG A 40 18.27 14.63 -5.39
CA ARG A 40 18.74 13.77 -6.49
C ARG A 40 17.55 13.12 -7.18
N LEU A 41 17.50 13.28 -8.50
CA LEU A 41 16.45 12.76 -9.35
C LEU A 41 17.04 11.86 -10.43
N TRP A 42 16.52 10.65 -10.58
CA TRP A 42 16.88 9.79 -11.71
C TRP A 42 15.98 10.10 -12.90
N ALA A 43 16.58 10.67 -13.94
CA ALA A 43 15.90 11.07 -15.18
C ALA A 43 16.87 10.91 -16.37
N PRO A 44 17.20 9.67 -16.77
CA PRO A 44 18.27 9.40 -17.75
C PRO A 44 17.98 9.96 -19.13
N THR A 45 16.72 10.10 -19.53
CA THR A 45 16.29 10.63 -20.83
C THR A 45 16.10 12.15 -20.83
N ALA A 46 16.20 12.81 -19.66
CA ALA A 46 16.04 14.26 -19.55
C ALA A 46 17.20 15.03 -20.20
N GLN A 47 16.86 16.15 -20.83
CA GLN A 47 17.79 17.14 -21.38
C GLN A 47 18.05 18.29 -20.42
N ARG A 48 17.07 18.57 -19.54
CA ARG A 48 17.14 19.62 -18.52
C ARG A 48 16.25 19.23 -17.34
N VAL A 49 16.74 19.50 -16.14
CA VAL A 49 15.97 19.38 -14.89
C VAL A 49 16.18 20.63 -14.08
N GLU A 50 15.11 21.18 -13.55
CA GLU A 50 15.11 22.32 -12.66
C GLU A 50 14.26 22.01 -11.40
N VAL A 51 14.64 22.59 -10.28
CA VAL A 51 13.82 22.58 -9.05
C VAL A 51 13.27 23.96 -8.78
N SER A 52 11.96 24.06 -8.58
CA SER A 52 11.27 25.27 -8.11
C SER A 52 10.94 25.13 -6.63
N LEU A 53 11.37 26.11 -5.82
CA LEU A 53 11.17 26.13 -4.37
C LEU A 53 10.01 27.01 -3.98
N TYR A 54 9.22 26.60 -2.96
CA TYR A 54 8.05 27.31 -2.51
C TYR A 54 8.01 27.41 -0.98
N ARG A 55 7.30 28.40 -0.45
CA ARG A 55 7.06 28.56 0.99
C ARG A 55 5.86 27.76 1.50
N LYS A 56 4.93 27.37 0.62
CA LYS A 56 3.66 26.70 0.95
C LYS A 56 3.45 25.47 0.08
N GLY A 57 2.73 24.49 0.62
CA GLY A 57 2.38 23.25 -0.07
C GLY A 57 1.40 23.41 -1.22
N SER A 58 0.72 24.56 -1.31
CA SER A 58 -0.19 24.90 -2.41
C SER A 58 -0.25 26.41 -2.64
N GLY A 59 -0.60 26.82 -3.86
CA GLY A 59 -0.71 28.23 -4.27
C GLY A 59 0.61 29.02 -4.19
N GLY A 60 0.58 30.29 -4.60
CA GLY A 60 1.74 31.18 -4.62
C GLY A 60 2.82 30.82 -5.64
N GLU A 61 3.65 31.82 -5.95
CA GLU A 61 4.76 31.69 -6.90
C GLU A 61 5.99 31.02 -6.25
N PRO A 62 6.87 30.41 -7.06
CA PRO A 62 8.14 29.91 -6.57
C PRO A 62 9.01 31.06 -6.06
N ILE A 63 9.73 30.81 -4.96
CA ILE A 63 10.71 31.77 -4.42
C ILE A 63 12.05 31.71 -5.15
N GLY A 64 12.26 30.70 -5.96
CA GLY A 64 13.42 30.51 -6.82
C GLY A 64 13.29 29.25 -7.64
N THR A 65 13.87 29.26 -8.82
CA THR A 65 14.02 28.09 -9.70
C THR A 65 15.51 27.93 -10.02
N LEU A 66 16.03 26.72 -9.82
CA LEU A 66 17.45 26.42 -9.93
C LEU A 66 17.66 25.20 -10.84
N PRO A 67 18.65 25.20 -11.75
CA PRO A 67 18.98 24.04 -12.55
C PRO A 67 19.67 22.97 -11.70
N LEU A 68 19.42 21.70 -12.02
CA LEU A 68 20.17 20.56 -11.52
C LEU A 68 21.33 20.23 -12.48
N GLU A 69 22.40 19.70 -11.92
CA GLU A 69 23.53 19.19 -12.68
C GLU A 69 23.33 17.71 -13.00
N ARG A 70 23.64 17.36 -14.28
CA ARG A 70 23.58 15.97 -14.73
C ARG A 70 24.82 15.22 -14.31
N GLY A 71 24.65 14.16 -13.53
CA GLY A 71 25.68 13.22 -13.12
C GLY A 71 25.70 11.94 -13.97
N GLN A 72 26.29 10.90 -13.40
CA GLN A 72 26.40 9.58 -14.03
C GLN A 72 25.06 8.83 -13.98
N GLN A 73 24.91 7.83 -14.84
CA GLN A 73 23.74 6.90 -14.87
C GLN A 73 22.37 7.62 -14.94
N GLY A 74 22.35 8.85 -15.45
CA GLY A 74 21.11 9.62 -15.63
C GLY A 74 20.58 10.29 -14.35
N VAL A 75 21.38 10.39 -13.30
CA VAL A 75 21.01 11.13 -12.08
C VAL A 75 21.29 12.62 -12.26
N TRP A 76 20.35 13.43 -11.82
CA TRP A 76 20.44 14.88 -11.72
C TRP A 76 20.48 15.28 -10.26
N SER A 77 21.31 16.26 -9.89
CA SER A 77 21.46 16.65 -8.50
C SER A 77 21.67 18.14 -8.30
N ILE A 78 21.31 18.62 -7.11
CA ILE A 78 21.62 19.96 -6.63
C ILE A 78 21.85 19.92 -5.12
N TYR A 79 22.73 20.80 -4.64
CA TYR A 79 22.88 21.09 -3.22
C TYR A 79 22.25 22.45 -2.89
N LEU A 80 21.32 22.45 -1.93
CA LEU A 80 20.66 23.64 -1.41
C LEU A 80 21.26 23.95 -0.03
N PRO A 81 22.00 25.06 0.12
CA PRO A 81 22.66 25.39 1.39
C PRO A 81 21.68 25.86 2.47
N GLY A 82 22.03 25.63 3.73
CA GLY A 82 21.26 26.00 4.91
C GLY A 82 20.06 25.11 5.19
N ASP A 83 19.36 25.38 6.29
CA ASP A 83 18.21 24.60 6.72
C ASP A 83 17.02 24.77 5.74
N GLN A 84 16.73 23.72 5.00
CA GLN A 84 15.64 23.69 4.03
C GLN A 84 14.39 22.98 4.57
N HIS A 85 14.36 22.55 5.82
CA HIS A 85 13.20 21.90 6.41
C HIS A 85 11.95 22.79 6.28
N GLY A 86 10.85 22.19 5.84
CA GLY A 86 9.59 22.89 5.62
C GLY A 86 9.48 23.60 4.26
N ARG A 87 10.52 23.54 3.41
CA ARG A 87 10.43 24.04 2.03
C ARG A 87 9.69 23.05 1.15
N TYR A 88 8.79 23.57 0.34
CA TYR A 88 8.14 22.78 -0.70
C TYR A 88 8.85 22.95 -2.03
N TYR A 89 8.77 21.94 -2.87
CA TYR A 89 9.42 21.99 -4.18
C TYR A 89 8.69 21.12 -5.22
N THR A 90 8.95 21.45 -6.49
CA THR A 90 8.60 20.63 -7.64
C THR A 90 9.80 20.56 -8.58
N TYR A 91 9.89 19.51 -9.37
CA TYR A 91 10.80 19.45 -10.50
C TYR A 91 10.11 19.91 -11.79
N THR A 92 10.86 20.53 -12.68
CA THR A 92 10.50 20.69 -14.09
C THR A 92 11.49 19.86 -14.90
N VAL A 93 11.00 18.80 -15.53
CA VAL A 93 11.80 17.84 -16.30
C VAL A 93 11.50 18.02 -17.79
N THR A 94 12.53 18.24 -18.61
CA THR A 94 12.40 18.39 -20.06
C THR A 94 12.93 17.13 -20.75
N VAL A 95 12.03 16.39 -21.40
CA VAL A 95 12.34 15.20 -22.21
C VAL A 95 11.83 15.45 -23.64
N ASP A 96 12.69 15.23 -24.64
CA ASP A 96 12.40 15.45 -26.06
C ASP A 96 11.75 16.82 -26.36
N GLY A 97 12.24 17.87 -25.65
CA GLY A 97 11.74 19.25 -25.78
C GLY A 97 10.41 19.52 -25.07
N ILE A 98 9.79 18.53 -24.45
CA ILE A 98 8.54 18.70 -23.66
C ILE A 98 8.91 18.83 -22.19
N SER A 99 8.50 19.95 -21.57
CA SER A 99 8.71 20.19 -20.13
C SER A 99 7.48 19.82 -19.34
N ARG A 100 7.66 19.04 -18.27
CA ARG A 100 6.61 18.66 -17.31
C ARG A 100 7.00 19.09 -15.90
N GLN A 101 6.07 19.71 -15.21
CA GLN A 101 6.24 20.03 -13.77
C GLN A 101 5.63 18.91 -12.95
N THR A 102 6.39 18.39 -11.97
CA THR A 102 5.99 17.23 -11.19
C THR A 102 6.55 17.26 -9.77
N GLY A 103 6.01 16.44 -8.87
CA GLY A 103 6.61 16.13 -7.58
C GLY A 103 7.86 15.27 -7.70
N ASP A 104 8.51 15.03 -6.58
CA ASP A 104 9.62 14.09 -6.48
C ASP A 104 9.07 12.66 -6.33
N PRO A 105 9.42 11.70 -7.18
CA PRO A 105 9.05 10.30 -6.97
C PRO A 105 9.42 9.75 -5.58
N TYR A 106 10.50 10.26 -4.99
CA TYR A 106 10.99 9.89 -3.66
C TYR A 106 10.55 10.87 -2.56
N ALA A 107 9.51 11.70 -2.79
CA ALA A 107 8.97 12.60 -1.76
C ALA A 107 8.59 11.82 -0.49
N ARG A 108 8.98 12.33 0.68
CA ARG A 108 8.62 11.76 2.00
C ARG A 108 7.51 12.57 2.68
N ALA A 109 7.27 13.78 2.20
CA ALA A 109 6.23 14.68 2.65
C ALA A 109 5.70 15.48 1.46
N ALA A 110 4.44 15.86 1.49
CA ALA A 110 3.81 16.67 0.46
C ALA A 110 2.85 17.70 1.04
N GLY A 111 2.54 18.72 0.25
CA GLY A 111 1.47 19.66 0.50
C GLY A 111 0.10 19.05 0.17
N VAL A 112 -0.94 19.89 0.29
CA VAL A 112 -2.32 19.49 0.00
C VAL A 112 -2.44 18.84 -1.39
N ASN A 113 -3.16 17.73 -1.46
CA ASN A 113 -3.39 16.94 -2.66
C ASN A 113 -2.09 16.44 -3.33
N GLY A 114 -1.01 16.28 -2.58
CA GLY A 114 0.23 15.67 -3.03
C GLY A 114 1.01 16.42 -4.12
N THR A 115 0.59 17.64 -4.50
CA THR A 115 1.10 18.32 -5.71
C THR A 115 2.50 18.90 -5.59
N ARG A 116 2.95 19.20 -4.38
CA ARG A 116 4.31 19.69 -4.09
C ARG A 116 4.96 18.81 -3.06
N SER A 117 6.14 18.33 -3.36
CA SER A 117 6.98 17.64 -2.39
C SER A 117 7.49 18.60 -1.32
N MET A 118 7.80 18.10 -0.12
CA MET A 118 8.33 18.92 0.97
C MET A 118 9.65 18.34 1.47
N ILE A 119 10.65 19.20 1.67
CA ILE A 119 11.90 18.84 2.32
C ILE A 119 11.64 18.69 3.82
N VAL A 120 11.94 17.54 4.38
CA VAL A 120 11.59 17.20 5.76
C VAL A 120 12.75 16.52 6.49
N ASP A 121 12.98 16.97 7.71
CA ASP A 121 13.76 16.26 8.72
C ASP A 121 12.83 15.34 9.51
N LEU A 122 12.91 14.05 9.23
CA LEU A 122 12.04 13.03 9.85
C LEU A 122 12.31 12.85 11.35
N ALA A 123 13.52 13.15 11.82
CA ALA A 123 13.85 13.10 13.24
C ALA A 123 13.23 14.27 14.01
N ARG A 124 13.25 15.47 13.42
CA ARG A 124 12.68 16.69 14.01
C ARG A 124 11.17 16.63 14.22
N ILE A 125 10.47 15.89 13.36
CA ILE A 125 9.00 15.77 13.40
C ILE A 125 8.51 14.48 14.05
N ALA A 126 9.42 13.64 14.54
CA ALA A 126 9.03 12.40 15.22
C ALA A 126 8.18 12.69 16.47
N PRO A 127 7.13 11.91 16.73
CA PRO A 127 6.39 12.05 17.98
C PRO A 127 7.26 11.72 19.18
N SER A 128 6.92 12.26 20.35
CA SER A 128 7.66 11.98 21.58
C SER A 128 7.69 10.49 21.89
N GLY A 129 8.89 9.95 22.09
CA GLY A 129 9.10 8.54 22.39
C GLY A 129 9.18 7.62 21.17
N TRP A 130 9.13 8.16 19.96
CA TRP A 130 9.21 7.38 18.73
C TRP A 130 10.49 6.53 18.64
N GLU A 131 11.58 7.04 19.19
CA GLU A 131 12.87 6.34 19.26
C GLU A 131 12.85 5.09 20.17
N ARG A 132 11.79 4.92 20.97
CA ARG A 132 11.58 3.76 21.85
C ARG A 132 10.46 2.85 21.34
N ASP A 133 9.81 3.23 20.26
CA ASP A 133 8.79 2.38 19.65
C ASP A 133 9.42 1.11 19.09
N VAL A 134 8.85 -0.02 19.44
CA VAL A 134 9.33 -1.34 19.00
C VAL A 134 8.17 -2.17 18.46
N ARG A 135 8.43 -2.88 17.39
CA ARG A 135 7.49 -3.82 16.80
C ARG A 135 7.10 -4.88 17.84
N PRO A 136 5.80 -5.21 18.00
CA PRO A 136 5.37 -6.29 18.86
C PRO A 136 5.87 -7.65 18.31
N VAL A 137 6.43 -8.48 19.20
CA VAL A 137 6.82 -9.85 18.84
C VAL A 137 5.58 -10.75 18.92
N ILE A 138 5.11 -11.24 17.78
CA ILE A 138 3.87 -12.01 17.68
C ILE A 138 4.21 -13.42 17.17
N PRO A 139 4.01 -14.46 17.98
CA PRO A 139 4.24 -15.85 17.57
C PRO A 139 3.36 -16.22 16.36
N PRO A 140 3.86 -17.09 15.46
CA PRO A 140 3.13 -17.46 14.24
C PRO A 140 1.70 -17.96 14.50
N GLU A 141 1.49 -18.75 15.53
CA GLU A 141 0.19 -19.31 15.92
C GLU A 141 -0.80 -18.29 16.47
N GLN A 142 -0.38 -17.04 16.71
CA GLN A 142 -1.22 -15.94 17.18
C GLN A 142 -1.48 -14.91 16.07
N ARG A 143 -1.00 -15.12 14.87
CA ARG A 143 -1.10 -14.16 13.76
C ARG A 143 -2.51 -14.13 13.19
N ALA A 144 -3.38 -13.34 13.80
CA ALA A 144 -4.71 -13.02 13.30
C ALA A 144 -4.75 -11.55 12.85
N VAL A 145 -5.23 -11.32 11.64
CA VAL A 145 -5.27 -9.99 11.00
C VAL A 145 -6.70 -9.50 10.91
N TRP A 146 -6.93 -8.24 11.29
CA TRP A 146 -8.18 -7.51 11.09
C TRP A 146 -7.96 -6.37 10.12
N GLU A 147 -8.66 -6.38 8.98
CA GLU A 147 -8.59 -5.30 8.00
C GLU A 147 -9.40 -4.08 8.45
N VAL A 148 -8.85 -2.88 8.27
CA VAL A 148 -9.44 -1.61 8.74
C VAL A 148 -9.21 -0.49 7.73
N SER A 149 -10.28 0.25 7.42
CA SER A 149 -10.18 1.57 6.80
C SER A 149 -9.95 2.61 7.90
N VAL A 150 -8.93 3.47 7.75
CA VAL A 150 -8.65 4.57 8.71
C VAL A 150 -9.88 5.46 8.88
N ARG A 151 -10.56 5.78 7.78
CA ARG A 151 -11.78 6.58 7.81
C ARG A 151 -12.89 5.89 8.59
N ASP A 152 -13.23 4.68 8.21
CA ASP A 152 -14.42 4.00 8.70
C ASP A 152 -14.24 3.46 10.14
N PHE A 153 -13.01 3.34 10.61
CA PHE A 153 -12.69 2.95 11.98
C PHE A 153 -13.39 3.81 13.04
N SER A 154 -13.59 5.11 12.75
CA SER A 154 -14.11 6.03 13.76
C SER A 154 -15.05 7.11 13.22
N GLN A 155 -15.38 7.09 11.93
CA GLN A 155 -16.15 8.14 11.26
C GLN A 155 -17.55 8.31 11.87
N ASP A 156 -18.19 7.23 12.32
CA ASP A 156 -19.50 7.28 12.95
C ASP A 156 -19.46 8.09 14.25
N ALA A 157 -20.46 8.95 14.47
CA ALA A 157 -20.59 9.74 15.68
C ALA A 157 -20.73 8.87 16.93
N ALA A 158 -21.31 7.68 16.79
CA ALA A 158 -21.46 6.69 17.85
C ALA A 158 -20.15 6.03 18.29
N SER A 159 -19.06 6.20 17.53
CA SER A 159 -17.73 5.63 17.85
C SER A 159 -17.18 6.09 19.23
N GLY A 160 -17.68 7.21 19.77
CA GLY A 160 -17.15 7.82 20.98
C GLY A 160 -15.84 8.59 20.77
N VAL A 161 -15.31 8.61 19.56
CA VAL A 161 -14.13 9.40 19.19
C VAL A 161 -14.52 10.88 19.09
N ARG A 162 -13.66 11.76 19.61
CA ARG A 162 -13.89 13.20 19.53
C ARG A 162 -13.99 13.69 18.06
N PRO A 163 -14.88 14.64 17.74
CA PRO A 163 -15.20 15.01 16.36
C PRO A 163 -13.99 15.36 15.48
N ALA A 164 -12.99 16.06 16.03
CA ALA A 164 -11.80 16.47 15.28
C ALA A 164 -10.91 15.30 14.84
N TRP A 165 -11.06 14.11 15.43
CA TRP A 165 -10.24 12.93 15.14
C TRP A 165 -10.97 11.82 14.39
N ARG A 166 -12.28 11.95 14.20
CA ARG A 166 -13.07 10.96 13.47
C ARG A 166 -12.59 10.81 12.04
N GLY A 167 -12.37 9.56 11.63
CA GLY A 167 -11.85 9.22 10.31
C GLY A 167 -10.38 9.58 10.08
N LYS A 168 -9.61 9.82 11.15
CA LYS A 168 -8.23 10.31 11.08
C LYS A 168 -7.26 9.36 11.80
N PHE A 169 -5.96 9.45 11.49
CA PHE A 169 -4.90 8.71 12.20
C PHE A 169 -5.01 8.86 13.72
N MET A 170 -5.32 10.05 14.19
CA MET A 170 -5.43 10.35 15.61
C MET A 170 -6.55 9.60 16.34
N ALA A 171 -7.55 9.07 15.63
CA ALA A 171 -8.60 8.25 16.24
C ALA A 171 -8.06 6.99 16.93
N PHE A 172 -6.98 6.43 16.39
CA PHE A 172 -6.33 5.23 16.95
C PHE A 172 -5.59 5.49 18.25
N THR A 173 -5.30 6.74 18.58
CA THR A 173 -4.63 7.12 19.85
C THR A 173 -5.60 7.33 21.01
N GLN A 174 -6.92 7.49 20.71
CA GLN A 174 -7.90 7.79 21.75
C GLN A 174 -8.26 6.54 22.53
N GLN A 175 -8.04 6.59 23.84
CA GLN A 175 -8.36 5.52 24.79
C GLN A 175 -9.78 5.70 25.36
N GLY A 176 -10.36 4.58 25.85
CA GLY A 176 -11.62 4.61 26.60
C GLY A 176 -12.88 4.87 25.75
N THR A 177 -12.80 4.75 24.42
CA THR A 177 -13.96 4.95 23.54
C THR A 177 -14.97 3.82 23.69
N THR A 178 -16.26 4.20 23.75
CA THR A 178 -17.38 3.27 23.81
C THR A 178 -18.53 3.74 22.92
N LEU A 179 -19.40 2.81 22.53
CA LEU A 179 -20.54 3.08 21.64
C LEU A 179 -21.47 4.12 22.31
N HIS A 180 -21.70 5.23 21.63
CA HIS A 180 -22.46 6.39 22.16
C HIS A 180 -21.95 6.93 23.51
N GLY A 181 -20.72 6.57 23.92
CA GLY A 181 -20.19 6.94 25.23
C GLY A 181 -20.85 6.22 26.41
N ASP A 182 -21.42 5.03 26.20
CA ASP A 182 -22.18 4.26 27.19
C ASP A 182 -21.32 3.64 28.33
N GLY A 183 -19.98 3.66 28.15
CA GLY A 183 -19.05 3.06 29.13
C GLY A 183 -19.01 1.53 29.15
N ILE A 184 -19.80 0.85 28.33
CA ILE A 184 -20.00 -0.61 28.37
C ILE A 184 -19.45 -1.29 27.07
N HIS A 185 -19.80 -0.75 25.91
CA HIS A 185 -19.48 -1.36 24.63
C HIS A 185 -18.25 -0.69 24.01
N PRO A 186 -17.06 -1.31 24.11
CA PRO A 186 -15.83 -0.70 23.59
C PRO A 186 -15.89 -0.55 22.08
N THR A 187 -15.32 0.54 21.59
CA THR A 187 -15.16 0.88 20.18
C THR A 187 -13.69 1.08 19.84
N CYS A 188 -13.37 1.22 18.59
CA CYS A 188 -12.05 1.58 18.07
C CYS A 188 -10.92 0.75 18.70
N LEU A 189 -9.85 1.36 19.18
CA LEU A 189 -8.70 0.66 19.75
C LEU A 189 -9.08 -0.26 20.93
N ASN A 190 -10.03 0.17 21.77
CA ASN A 190 -10.49 -0.67 22.89
C ASN A 190 -11.24 -1.92 22.41
N TYR A 191 -11.96 -1.84 21.30
CA TYR A 191 -12.59 -3.01 20.68
C TYR A 191 -11.54 -3.97 20.13
N LEU A 192 -10.53 -3.49 19.42
CA LEU A 192 -9.43 -4.34 18.89
C LEU A 192 -8.70 -5.07 20.03
N LYS A 193 -8.42 -4.39 21.13
CA LYS A 193 -7.83 -5.00 22.34
C LYS A 193 -8.73 -6.09 22.93
N ARG A 194 -10.04 -5.86 23.00
CA ARG A 194 -11.01 -6.85 23.51
C ARG A 194 -11.16 -8.03 22.55
N LEU A 195 -11.13 -7.78 21.23
CA LEU A 195 -11.20 -8.82 20.22
C LEU A 195 -9.98 -9.73 20.24
N GLY A 196 -8.82 -9.20 20.63
CA GLY A 196 -7.59 -9.96 20.79
C GLY A 196 -6.81 -10.19 19.49
N VAL A 197 -7.15 -9.48 18.42
CA VAL A 197 -6.36 -9.52 17.17
C VAL A 197 -4.95 -9.03 17.40
N LYS A 198 -4.00 -9.56 16.64
CA LYS A 198 -2.59 -9.26 16.78
C LYS A 198 -2.06 -8.35 15.69
N TYR A 199 -2.73 -8.29 14.56
CA TYR A 199 -2.39 -7.37 13.48
C TYR A 199 -3.62 -6.61 13.00
N VAL A 200 -3.42 -5.36 12.68
CA VAL A 200 -4.35 -4.54 11.89
C VAL A 200 -3.75 -4.35 10.50
N GLN A 201 -4.46 -4.80 9.48
CA GLN A 201 -4.15 -4.45 8.08
C GLN A 201 -4.89 -3.16 7.75
N LEU A 202 -4.16 -2.09 7.58
CA LEU A 202 -4.73 -0.81 7.14
C LEU A 202 -4.90 -0.83 5.62
N MET A 203 -6.13 -0.58 5.15
CA MET A 203 -6.33 -0.21 3.74
C MET A 203 -5.40 0.95 3.39
N PRO A 204 -5.09 1.20 2.09
CA PRO A 204 -3.98 2.09 1.72
C PRO A 204 -3.94 3.41 2.50
N ILE A 205 -2.77 3.72 3.06
CA ILE A 205 -2.53 4.91 3.89
C ILE A 205 -1.49 5.87 3.29
N PHE A 206 -0.91 5.53 2.13
CA PHE A 206 -0.13 6.50 1.39
C PHE A 206 -1.02 7.43 0.58
N ASP A 207 -0.48 8.54 0.13
CA ASP A 207 -1.16 9.63 -0.56
C ASP A 207 -1.86 9.13 -1.84
N PHE A 208 -3.17 9.29 -1.93
CA PHE A 208 -4.02 8.83 -3.02
C PHE A 208 -4.81 9.98 -3.66
N GLY A 209 -5.32 9.75 -4.89
CA GLY A 209 -6.09 10.70 -5.67
C GLY A 209 -7.54 10.87 -5.19
N SER A 210 -8.47 11.19 -6.04
CA SER A 210 -9.94 11.17 -5.85
C SER A 210 -10.51 11.82 -4.58
N VAL A 211 -9.69 12.29 -3.65
CA VAL A 211 -10.07 13.03 -2.45
C VAL A 211 -9.43 14.41 -2.50
N ASP A 212 -10.21 15.46 -2.28
CA ASP A 212 -9.70 16.81 -2.08
C ASP A 212 -9.39 17.00 -0.60
N GLU A 213 -8.12 16.93 -0.22
CA GLU A 213 -7.67 17.06 1.17
C GLU A 213 -8.05 18.39 1.82
N ALA A 214 -8.32 19.44 1.02
CA ALA A 214 -8.78 20.74 1.51
C ALA A 214 -10.25 20.72 1.95
N LYS A 215 -11.00 19.66 1.66
CA LYS A 215 -12.42 19.51 1.99
C LYS A 215 -12.64 18.48 3.11
N PRO A 216 -13.76 18.60 3.84
CA PRO A 216 -14.08 17.62 4.88
C PRO A 216 -14.18 16.18 4.34
N LEU A 217 -13.42 15.26 4.93
CA LEU A 217 -13.39 13.83 4.58
C LEU A 217 -14.78 13.16 4.69
N LEU A 218 -15.64 13.64 5.58
CA LEU A 218 -16.99 13.10 5.79
C LEU A 218 -17.83 13.01 4.50
N ARG A 219 -17.59 13.91 3.54
CA ARG A 219 -18.34 13.98 2.27
C ARG A 219 -17.63 13.31 1.11
N GLN A 220 -16.52 12.66 1.36
CA GLN A 220 -15.67 12.02 0.37
C GLN A 220 -15.42 10.59 0.80
N TYR A 221 -15.51 9.65 -0.14
CA TYR A 221 -15.27 8.23 0.12
C TYR A 221 -14.25 7.69 -0.86
N ASN A 222 -13.21 7.09 -0.34
CA ASN A 222 -12.17 6.45 -1.12
C ASN A 222 -11.58 5.28 -0.30
N TRP A 223 -11.31 4.17 -0.95
CA TRP A 223 -10.59 3.04 -0.35
C TRP A 223 -9.07 3.23 -0.34
N GLY A 224 -8.54 4.15 -1.18
CA GLY A 224 -7.12 4.44 -1.27
C GLY A 224 -6.37 3.71 -2.38
N TYR A 225 -7.07 2.98 -3.26
CA TYR A 225 -6.44 2.23 -4.36
C TYR A 225 -6.23 3.07 -5.62
N ASP A 226 -5.93 4.34 -5.47
CA ASP A 226 -5.59 5.29 -6.53
C ASP A 226 -4.37 6.15 -6.15
N PRO A 227 -3.18 5.51 -5.97
CA PRO A 227 -1.99 6.14 -5.40
C PRO A 227 -1.45 7.28 -6.26
N THR A 228 -0.98 8.33 -5.58
CA THR A 228 -0.31 9.49 -6.19
C THR A 228 1.14 9.64 -5.73
N ASN A 229 1.43 9.39 -4.45
CA ASN A 229 2.77 9.43 -3.87
C ASN A 229 2.98 8.25 -2.92
N TYR A 230 3.78 7.27 -3.32
CA TYR A 230 3.97 6.02 -2.56
C TYR A 230 4.70 6.16 -1.21
N ASN A 231 5.46 7.25 -0.99
CA ASN A 231 6.26 7.44 0.23
C ASN A 231 5.74 8.55 1.14
N VAL A 232 4.53 9.04 0.89
CA VAL A 232 3.89 10.12 1.65
C VAL A 232 2.63 9.57 2.32
N PRO A 233 2.40 9.74 3.62
CA PRO A 233 1.11 9.40 4.24
C PRO A 233 -0.04 10.24 3.69
N GLU A 234 -1.24 9.66 3.62
CA GLU A 234 -2.46 10.32 3.14
C GLU A 234 -2.82 11.55 3.98
N GLY A 235 -3.01 12.68 3.30
CA GLY A 235 -3.27 13.95 3.97
C GLY A 235 -4.68 14.09 4.50
N SER A 236 -5.70 13.50 3.87
CA SER A 236 -7.07 13.53 4.36
C SER A 236 -7.25 12.81 5.69
N TYR A 237 -6.35 11.88 6.03
CA TYR A 237 -6.31 11.19 7.32
C TYR A 237 -5.58 12.00 8.41
N SER A 238 -4.93 13.12 8.08
CA SER A 238 -4.34 14.01 9.08
C SER A 238 -5.33 15.07 9.58
N THR A 239 -5.05 15.67 10.73
CA THR A 239 -5.87 16.75 11.27
C THR A 239 -5.61 18.08 10.55
N ASP A 240 -4.47 18.25 9.90
CA ASP A 240 -4.11 19.42 9.11
C ASP A 240 -3.33 19.01 7.84
N PRO A 241 -4.02 18.80 6.71
CA PRO A 241 -3.38 18.44 5.45
C PRO A 241 -2.57 19.56 4.81
N THR A 242 -2.72 20.81 5.29
CA THR A 242 -1.98 21.97 4.74
C THR A 242 -0.50 21.97 5.16
N ARG A 243 -0.16 21.18 6.17
CA ARG A 243 1.18 21.06 6.73
C ARG A 243 1.70 19.62 6.55
N GLY A 244 2.63 19.43 5.61
CA GLY A 244 3.13 18.09 5.25
C GLY A 244 3.73 17.29 6.41
N GLU A 245 4.27 17.94 7.44
CA GLU A 245 4.80 17.28 8.63
C GLU A 245 3.71 16.69 9.55
N VAL A 246 2.48 17.21 9.51
CA VAL A 246 1.40 16.75 10.40
C VAL A 246 0.98 15.33 10.05
N ARG A 247 0.79 15.04 8.75
CA ARG A 247 0.41 13.69 8.29
C ARG A 247 1.43 12.61 8.69
N ILE A 248 2.72 12.95 8.66
CA ILE A 248 3.80 12.04 9.05
C ILE A 248 3.75 11.76 10.56
N ARG A 249 3.71 12.82 11.37
CA ARG A 249 3.68 12.69 12.83
C ARG A 249 2.46 11.90 13.30
N GLU A 250 1.26 12.23 12.81
CA GLU A 250 0.02 11.57 13.22
C GLU A 250 -0.07 10.11 12.76
N CYS A 251 0.47 9.78 11.56
CA CYS A 251 0.61 8.39 11.13
C CYS A 251 1.54 7.60 12.07
N ARG A 252 2.67 8.17 12.48
CA ARG A 252 3.58 7.55 13.48
C ARG A 252 2.92 7.42 14.86
N GLU A 253 2.13 8.42 15.30
CA GLU A 253 1.38 8.36 16.57
C GLU A 253 0.33 7.23 16.55
N MET A 254 -0.36 7.02 15.43
CA MET A 254 -1.27 5.89 15.23
C MET A 254 -0.53 4.55 15.39
N ILE A 255 0.59 4.38 14.70
CA ILE A 255 1.37 3.15 14.73
C ILE A 255 1.89 2.88 16.15
N ALA A 256 2.47 3.88 16.80
CA ALA A 256 2.93 3.76 18.20
C ALA A 256 1.80 3.37 19.16
N ALA A 257 0.58 3.89 18.96
CA ALA A 257 -0.58 3.53 19.78
C ALA A 257 -1.02 2.07 19.58
N LEU A 258 -0.94 1.55 18.36
CA LEU A 258 -1.20 0.14 18.04
C LEU A 258 -0.11 -0.76 18.64
N HIS A 259 1.17 -0.42 18.49
CA HIS A 259 2.30 -1.16 19.10
C HIS A 259 2.20 -1.18 20.63
N ALA A 260 1.88 -0.05 21.26
CA ALA A 260 1.64 0.01 22.70
C ALA A 260 0.47 -0.87 23.17
N ALA A 261 -0.46 -1.20 22.29
CA ALA A 261 -1.55 -2.15 22.51
C ALA A 261 -1.16 -3.62 22.22
N GLY A 262 0.08 -3.89 21.78
CA GLY A 262 0.54 -5.22 21.37
C GLY A 262 -0.01 -5.66 20.02
N ILE A 263 -0.35 -4.70 19.13
CA ILE A 263 -0.95 -4.93 17.81
C ILE A 263 0.04 -4.45 16.75
N GLY A 264 0.48 -5.36 15.87
CA GLY A 264 1.30 -5.04 14.71
C GLY A 264 0.48 -4.39 13.60
N VAL A 265 1.16 -3.65 12.73
CA VAL A 265 0.55 -2.90 11.63
C VAL A 265 0.98 -3.48 10.29
N VAL A 266 0.02 -3.95 9.50
CA VAL A 266 0.22 -4.34 8.10
C VAL A 266 -0.26 -3.20 7.21
N MET A 267 0.58 -2.77 6.29
CA MET A 267 0.25 -1.74 5.31
C MET A 267 -0.15 -2.38 3.99
N ASP A 268 -1.30 -1.99 3.47
CA ASP A 268 -1.73 -2.32 2.12
C ASP A 268 -0.99 -1.44 1.11
N VAL A 269 -0.28 -2.07 0.16
CA VAL A 269 0.55 -1.38 -0.82
C VAL A 269 0.10 -1.66 -2.25
N VAL A 270 -0.08 -0.58 -3.02
CA VAL A 270 -0.67 -0.58 -4.36
C VAL A 270 0.36 -0.12 -5.40
N TYR A 271 1.49 -0.84 -5.50
CA TYR A 271 2.52 -0.49 -6.50
C TYR A 271 2.16 -0.90 -7.92
N ASN A 272 1.07 -1.65 -8.12
CA ASN A 272 0.68 -2.19 -9.42
C ASN A 272 0.24 -1.12 -10.44
N HIS A 273 -0.17 0.07 -9.98
CA HIS A 273 -0.55 1.20 -10.83
C HIS A 273 -0.46 2.53 -10.08
N MET A 274 -0.58 3.64 -10.79
CA MET A 274 -0.81 4.97 -10.24
C MET A 274 -2.15 5.55 -10.73
N TYR A 275 -2.70 6.47 -9.96
CA TYR A 275 -4.03 7.07 -10.19
C TYR A 275 -4.20 7.62 -11.59
N ARG A 276 -3.15 8.26 -12.15
CA ARG A 276 -3.16 8.85 -13.49
C ARG A 276 -1.87 8.58 -14.23
N SER A 277 -1.89 8.74 -15.53
CA SER A 277 -0.67 8.71 -16.37
C SER A 277 0.25 9.90 -16.10
N GLU A 278 -0.32 11.07 -15.76
CA GLU A 278 0.43 12.23 -15.28
C GLU A 278 0.74 12.06 -13.79
N ASN A 279 1.94 11.60 -13.49
CA ASN A 279 2.38 11.28 -12.14
C ASN A 279 3.92 11.43 -12.04
N PRO A 280 4.48 11.55 -10.82
CA PRO A 280 5.91 11.81 -10.65
C PRO A 280 6.84 10.82 -11.34
N LEU A 281 6.49 9.55 -11.44
CA LEU A 281 7.30 8.54 -12.12
C LEU A 281 7.29 8.76 -13.64
N ASN A 282 6.11 8.93 -14.23
CA ASN A 282 5.97 9.07 -15.68
C ASN A 282 6.40 10.44 -16.20
N ASP A 283 6.19 11.51 -15.42
CA ASP A 283 6.63 12.85 -15.79
C ASP A 283 8.15 12.99 -15.74
N THR A 284 8.80 12.22 -14.86
CA THR A 284 10.26 12.20 -14.71
C THR A 284 10.95 11.35 -15.78
N VAL A 285 10.45 10.12 -16.01
CA VAL A 285 10.97 9.21 -17.05
C VAL A 285 9.79 8.61 -17.82
N PRO A 286 9.32 9.31 -18.87
CA PRO A 286 8.13 8.90 -19.61
C PRO A 286 8.16 7.44 -20.06
N CYS A 287 7.11 6.70 -19.71
CA CYS A 287 6.89 5.29 -20.05
C CYS A 287 7.84 4.26 -19.38
N TYR A 288 8.85 4.67 -18.62
CA TYR A 288 9.79 3.70 -18.05
C TYR A 288 9.18 2.84 -16.95
N PHE A 289 8.41 3.42 -16.05
CA PHE A 289 7.88 2.72 -14.89
C PHE A 289 6.60 1.91 -15.20
N PHE A 290 6.09 2.01 -16.41
CA PHE A 290 4.83 1.38 -16.80
C PHE A 290 5.02 0.48 -18.02
N ARG A 291 4.35 -0.70 -18.00
CA ARG A 291 4.33 -1.61 -19.12
C ARG A 291 3.52 -1.03 -20.27
N GLN A 292 3.91 -1.36 -21.49
CA GLN A 292 3.29 -0.86 -22.70
C GLN A 292 2.86 -2.02 -23.60
N ASN A 293 1.73 -1.85 -24.26
CA ASN A 293 1.29 -2.66 -25.38
C ASN A 293 2.22 -2.47 -26.59
N GLU A 294 2.03 -3.25 -27.65
CA GLU A 294 2.84 -3.16 -28.86
C GLU A 294 2.74 -1.79 -29.56
N ASP A 295 1.57 -1.13 -29.48
CA ASP A 295 1.34 0.20 -30.05
C ASP A 295 1.91 1.34 -29.18
N GLY A 296 2.52 1.02 -28.04
CA GLY A 296 3.10 1.96 -27.09
C GLY A 296 2.10 2.54 -26.09
N SER A 297 0.83 2.23 -26.15
CA SER A 297 -0.15 2.58 -25.10
C SER A 297 0.17 1.84 -23.80
N PHE A 298 -0.28 2.36 -22.64
CA PHE A 298 -0.08 1.66 -21.38
C PHE A 298 -0.89 0.37 -21.31
N SER A 299 -0.25 -0.70 -20.81
CA SER A 299 -0.93 -1.91 -20.42
C SER A 299 -1.88 -1.65 -19.27
N ASN A 300 -2.98 -2.41 -19.19
CA ASN A 300 -4.04 -2.24 -18.20
C ASN A 300 -4.29 -3.51 -17.38
N GLY A 301 -3.26 -4.24 -17.03
CA GLY A 301 -3.37 -5.42 -16.17
C GLY A 301 -3.95 -5.14 -14.78
N SER A 302 -3.82 -3.90 -14.31
CA SER A 302 -4.47 -3.43 -13.07
C SER A 302 -5.97 -3.21 -13.20
N GLY A 303 -6.49 -2.97 -14.41
CA GLY A 303 -7.85 -2.47 -14.64
C GLY A 303 -8.00 -0.95 -14.41
N CYS A 304 -6.91 -0.25 -14.03
CA CYS A 304 -6.91 1.17 -13.64
C CYS A 304 -6.21 2.10 -14.64
N GLY A 305 -5.94 1.63 -15.87
CA GLY A 305 -5.42 2.44 -16.98
C GLY A 305 -3.90 2.43 -17.13
N ASN A 306 -3.16 1.87 -16.21
CA ASN A 306 -1.72 1.65 -16.31
C ASN A 306 -1.27 0.46 -15.46
N GLU A 307 -0.04 -0.02 -15.68
CA GLU A 307 0.49 -1.21 -15.03
C GLU A 307 1.99 -1.04 -14.79
N PHE A 308 2.41 -1.15 -13.54
CA PHE A 308 3.80 -0.92 -13.12
C PHE A 308 4.75 -2.02 -13.63
N ALA A 309 5.88 -1.62 -14.20
CA ALA A 309 6.87 -2.51 -14.80
C ALA A 309 7.91 -2.98 -13.76
N SER A 310 7.49 -3.83 -12.82
CA SER A 310 8.31 -4.29 -11.68
C SER A 310 9.61 -5.00 -12.10
N GLU A 311 9.62 -5.62 -13.27
CA GLU A 311 10.77 -6.33 -13.86
C GLU A 311 11.91 -5.41 -14.29
N ARG A 312 11.66 -4.09 -14.44
CA ARG A 312 12.71 -3.13 -14.82
C ARG A 312 13.58 -2.75 -13.61
N PRO A 313 14.91 -2.67 -13.75
CA PRO A 313 15.82 -2.51 -12.61
C PRO A 313 15.50 -1.32 -11.69
N MET A 314 15.24 -0.14 -12.27
CA MET A 314 14.96 1.05 -11.44
C MET A 314 13.54 1.09 -10.90
N ALA A 315 12.58 0.39 -11.52
CA ALA A 315 11.23 0.20 -11.00
C ALA A 315 11.25 -0.78 -9.80
N ARG A 316 11.91 -1.92 -9.93
CA ARG A 316 12.16 -2.86 -8.83
C ARG A 316 12.84 -2.17 -7.66
N ARG A 317 13.90 -1.42 -7.94
CA ARG A 317 14.62 -0.64 -6.94
C ARG A 317 13.70 0.34 -6.21
N TYR A 318 12.91 1.11 -6.95
CA TYR A 318 11.96 2.06 -6.37
C TYR A 318 10.99 1.39 -5.38
N MET A 319 10.46 0.24 -5.76
CA MET A 319 9.55 -0.55 -4.93
C MET A 319 10.26 -1.06 -3.65
N ILE A 320 11.50 -1.56 -3.77
CA ILE A 320 12.32 -1.99 -2.63
C ILE A 320 12.62 -0.81 -1.70
N ASP A 321 13.09 0.32 -2.24
CA ASP A 321 13.42 1.53 -1.47
C ASP A 321 12.20 2.04 -0.70
N SER A 322 11.01 2.02 -1.32
CA SER A 322 9.76 2.43 -0.70
C SER A 322 9.33 1.50 0.43
N ILE A 323 9.38 0.19 0.24
CA ILE A 323 9.07 -0.81 1.27
C ILE A 323 10.03 -0.70 2.47
N LEU A 324 11.33 -0.56 2.20
CA LEU A 324 12.33 -0.37 3.27
C LEU A 324 12.09 0.94 4.04
N TYR A 325 11.73 2.02 3.33
CA TYR A 325 11.38 3.29 3.96
C TYR A 325 10.21 3.16 4.94
N TRP A 326 9.10 2.53 4.53
CA TRP A 326 7.97 2.30 5.41
C TRP A 326 8.31 1.38 6.58
N ALA A 327 9.09 0.34 6.34
CA ALA A 327 9.52 -0.57 7.40
C ALA A 327 10.44 0.10 8.42
N GLN A 328 11.33 1.01 8.00
CA GLN A 328 12.32 1.66 8.87
C GLN A 328 11.79 2.92 9.54
N GLU A 329 11.10 3.79 8.78
CA GLU A 329 10.69 5.10 9.26
C GLU A 329 9.32 5.10 9.94
N TYR A 330 8.48 4.11 9.65
CA TYR A 330 7.15 3.94 10.25
C TYR A 330 7.00 2.65 11.04
N HIS A 331 8.06 1.86 11.15
CA HIS A 331 8.07 0.59 11.89
C HIS A 331 6.97 -0.39 11.47
N ILE A 332 6.58 -0.38 10.19
CA ILE A 332 5.53 -1.26 9.65
C ILE A 332 5.91 -2.73 9.84
N ASP A 333 4.98 -3.54 10.35
CA ASP A 333 5.16 -4.94 10.71
C ASP A 333 4.77 -5.93 9.60
N GLY A 334 4.19 -5.44 8.53
CA GLY A 334 3.84 -6.28 7.39
C GLY A 334 3.36 -5.49 6.18
N PHE A 335 3.37 -6.13 5.03
CA PHE A 335 2.93 -5.56 3.76
C PHE A 335 1.98 -6.51 3.05
N ARG A 336 0.80 -6.02 2.69
CA ARG A 336 -0.17 -6.68 1.80
C ARG A 336 -0.04 -6.08 0.42
N PHE A 337 0.27 -6.87 -0.58
CA PHE A 337 0.43 -6.42 -1.96
C PHE A 337 -0.90 -6.56 -2.72
N ASP A 338 -1.47 -5.43 -3.09
CA ASP A 338 -2.60 -5.35 -4.00
C ASP A 338 -2.22 -5.93 -5.36
N LEU A 339 -3.10 -6.77 -5.94
CA LEU A 339 -2.89 -7.43 -7.23
C LEU A 339 -1.44 -7.97 -7.40
N MET A 340 -0.96 -8.73 -6.42
CA MET A 340 0.41 -9.25 -6.40
C MET A 340 0.76 -10.04 -7.67
N GLY A 341 -0.24 -10.63 -8.33
CA GLY A 341 -0.09 -11.32 -9.61
C GLY A 341 0.37 -10.42 -10.77
N LEU A 342 0.42 -9.11 -10.59
CA LEU A 342 0.98 -8.16 -11.56
C LEU A 342 2.49 -7.93 -11.41
N TYR A 343 3.12 -8.44 -10.35
CA TYR A 343 4.57 -8.33 -10.17
C TYR A 343 5.25 -9.63 -10.56
N ASP A 344 6.47 -9.53 -11.04
CA ASP A 344 7.29 -10.70 -11.30
C ASP A 344 7.80 -11.33 -9.99
N VAL A 345 7.96 -12.67 -10.01
CA VAL A 345 8.44 -13.46 -8.87
C VAL A 345 9.80 -12.97 -8.37
N GLU A 346 10.69 -12.56 -9.28
CA GLU A 346 12.03 -12.10 -8.92
C GLU A 346 11.96 -10.81 -8.07
N THR A 347 11.10 -9.86 -8.46
CA THR A 347 10.90 -8.61 -7.72
C THR A 347 10.30 -8.87 -6.34
N ILE A 348 9.27 -9.71 -6.23
CA ILE A 348 8.62 -10.01 -4.95
C ILE A 348 9.60 -10.75 -4.01
N ASN A 349 10.40 -11.70 -4.53
CA ASN A 349 11.46 -12.33 -3.76
C ASN A 349 12.58 -11.34 -3.36
N ALA A 350 12.93 -10.39 -4.22
CA ALA A 350 13.92 -9.36 -3.92
C ALA A 350 13.45 -8.41 -2.80
N VAL A 351 12.17 -8.04 -2.79
CA VAL A 351 11.56 -7.28 -1.68
C VAL A 351 11.65 -8.06 -0.38
N ARG A 352 11.32 -9.36 -0.37
CA ARG A 352 11.47 -10.20 0.83
C ARG A 352 12.92 -10.27 1.31
N ALA A 353 13.86 -10.46 0.38
CA ALA A 353 15.29 -10.51 0.72
C ALA A 353 15.79 -9.17 1.29
N ALA A 354 15.33 -8.06 0.76
CA ALA A 354 15.66 -6.73 1.27
C ALA A 354 15.11 -6.50 2.69
N LEU A 355 13.85 -6.86 2.95
CA LEU A 355 13.28 -6.80 4.29
C LEU A 355 14.07 -7.65 5.30
N ASP A 356 14.57 -8.82 4.89
CA ASP A 356 15.36 -9.72 5.74
C ASP A 356 16.69 -9.10 6.21
N THR A 357 17.18 -8.06 5.55
CA THR A 357 18.40 -7.34 5.97
C THR A 357 18.18 -6.42 7.17
N LEU A 358 16.91 -6.10 7.47
CA LEU A 358 16.57 -5.20 8.57
C LEU A 358 16.64 -5.94 9.93
N PRO A 359 16.95 -5.25 11.03
CA PRO A 359 16.76 -5.79 12.36
C PRO A 359 15.31 -6.25 12.59
N GLY A 360 15.10 -7.52 12.93
CA GLY A 360 13.77 -8.11 13.05
C GLY A 360 13.01 -8.26 11.71
N GLY A 361 13.66 -8.01 10.57
CA GLY A 361 13.03 -8.00 9.25
C GLY A 361 12.43 -9.34 8.83
N ARG A 362 12.95 -10.45 9.36
CA ARG A 362 12.41 -11.80 9.12
C ARG A 362 10.99 -12.00 9.67
N ASP A 363 10.59 -11.22 10.68
CA ASP A 363 9.27 -11.26 11.30
C ASP A 363 8.27 -10.32 10.63
N ILE A 364 8.72 -9.43 9.74
CA ILE A 364 7.84 -8.57 8.94
C ILE A 364 7.03 -9.46 8.00
N LEU A 365 5.70 -9.39 8.13
CA LEU A 365 4.79 -10.16 7.29
C LEU A 365 4.84 -9.66 5.84
N MET A 366 4.68 -10.59 4.89
CA MET A 366 4.58 -10.27 3.48
C MET A 366 3.61 -11.22 2.81
N TYR A 367 2.55 -10.69 2.23
CA TYR A 367 1.54 -11.46 1.50
C TYR A 367 0.80 -10.59 0.51
N GLY A 368 0.04 -11.18 -0.39
CA GLY A 368 -0.71 -10.39 -1.37
C GLY A 368 -1.74 -11.19 -2.13
N GLU A 369 -2.42 -10.51 -3.04
CA GLU A 369 -3.43 -11.09 -3.93
C GLU A 369 -2.78 -11.77 -5.12
N PRO A 370 -2.96 -13.11 -5.28
CA PRO A 370 -2.28 -13.86 -6.33
C PRO A 370 -3.03 -13.82 -7.68
N TRP A 371 -3.63 -12.67 -8.02
CA TRP A 371 -4.37 -12.43 -9.26
C TRP A 371 -4.09 -11.05 -9.83
N GLN A 372 -4.71 -10.78 -10.99
CA GLN A 372 -4.62 -9.53 -11.75
C GLN A 372 -6.02 -8.92 -11.89
N GLY A 373 -6.11 -7.63 -12.21
CA GLY A 373 -7.36 -6.94 -12.54
C GLY A 373 -7.80 -7.13 -14.00
N GLY A 374 -6.83 -7.38 -14.91
CA GLY A 374 -7.04 -7.54 -16.34
C GLY A 374 -5.88 -8.30 -17.00
N GLY A 375 -5.78 -8.23 -18.33
CA GLY A 375 -4.66 -8.82 -19.07
C GLY A 375 -3.38 -8.03 -18.89
N SER A 376 -2.30 -8.68 -18.45
CA SER A 376 -0.99 -8.07 -18.22
C SER A 376 -0.05 -8.22 -19.42
N GLN A 377 0.88 -7.26 -19.59
CA GLN A 377 2.04 -7.36 -20.49
C GLN A 377 3.32 -7.80 -19.77
N LEU A 378 3.20 -8.43 -18.61
CA LEU A 378 4.32 -9.05 -17.91
C LEU A 378 4.74 -10.34 -18.62
N HIS A 379 5.91 -10.34 -19.23
CA HIS A 379 6.51 -11.51 -19.90
C HIS A 379 7.53 -12.23 -19.02
N ARG A 380 7.18 -12.41 -17.74
CA ARG A 380 7.97 -13.09 -16.69
C ARG A 380 7.06 -13.99 -15.88
N TYR A 381 7.62 -14.79 -14.98
CA TYR A 381 6.83 -15.53 -14.00
C TYR A 381 6.13 -14.57 -13.04
N GLU A 382 4.83 -14.59 -13.04
CA GLU A 382 3.96 -13.77 -12.19
C GLU A 382 3.95 -14.30 -10.74
N ALA A 383 3.89 -13.41 -9.77
CA ALA A 383 3.76 -13.79 -8.35
C ALA A 383 2.31 -14.19 -8.02
N ASN A 384 1.85 -15.30 -8.62
CA ASN A 384 0.50 -15.82 -8.53
C ASN A 384 0.45 -17.27 -8.02
N LYS A 385 -0.75 -17.86 -7.93
CA LYS A 385 -0.95 -19.24 -7.45
C LYS A 385 -0.19 -20.28 -8.28
N ALA A 386 -0.10 -20.10 -9.59
CA ALA A 386 0.57 -21.06 -10.47
C ALA A 386 2.08 -21.12 -10.21
N ASN A 387 2.67 -20.05 -9.73
CA ASN A 387 4.09 -19.92 -9.46
C ASN A 387 4.42 -19.88 -7.95
N LEU A 388 3.48 -20.31 -7.08
CA LEU A 388 3.64 -20.27 -5.63
C LEU A 388 4.94 -20.96 -5.15
N ALA A 389 5.30 -22.06 -5.79
CA ALA A 389 6.54 -22.79 -5.52
C ALA A 389 7.83 -22.02 -5.86
N MET A 390 7.74 -20.91 -6.61
CA MET A 390 8.87 -20.03 -6.92
C MET A 390 9.02 -18.87 -5.92
N LEU A 391 7.98 -18.62 -5.11
CA LEU A 391 8.01 -17.60 -4.08
C LEU A 391 8.72 -18.12 -2.81
N ASN A 392 9.39 -17.23 -2.10
CA ASN A 392 9.95 -17.56 -0.80
C ASN A 392 8.85 -18.04 0.16
N GLU A 393 9.13 -19.05 0.97
CA GLU A 393 8.18 -19.66 1.92
C GLU A 393 7.53 -18.70 2.93
N ARG A 394 8.09 -17.50 3.09
CA ARG A 394 7.57 -16.43 3.95
C ARG A 394 6.81 -15.35 3.18
N ILE A 395 6.42 -15.64 1.94
CA ILE A 395 5.52 -14.80 1.14
C ILE A 395 4.18 -15.52 1.03
N GLY A 396 3.16 -14.98 1.68
CA GLY A 396 1.82 -15.54 1.67
C GLY A 396 0.99 -15.07 0.48
N ILE A 397 -0.03 -15.86 0.13
CA ILE A 397 -1.06 -15.47 -0.84
C ILE A 397 -2.44 -15.56 -0.19
N PHE A 398 -3.34 -14.65 -0.51
CA PHE A 398 -4.75 -14.81 -0.18
C PHE A 398 -5.30 -16.05 -0.86
N CYS A 399 -5.85 -16.97 -0.06
CA CYS A 399 -6.35 -18.24 -0.57
C CYS A 399 -7.85 -18.18 -0.87
N ASP A 400 -8.19 -17.83 -2.10
CA ASP A 400 -9.57 -17.86 -2.60
C ASP A 400 -10.15 -19.28 -2.62
N ASP A 401 -9.31 -20.32 -2.79
CA ASP A 401 -9.74 -21.70 -2.66
C ASP A 401 -10.29 -22.01 -1.26
N THR A 402 -9.63 -21.52 -0.19
CA THR A 402 -10.14 -21.62 1.18
C THR A 402 -11.41 -20.78 1.38
N ARG A 403 -11.39 -19.54 0.94
CA ARG A 403 -12.53 -18.60 1.03
C ARG A 403 -13.79 -19.20 0.40
N ASP A 404 -13.68 -19.62 -0.86
CA ASP A 404 -14.82 -20.08 -1.65
C ASP A 404 -15.30 -21.47 -1.22
N THR A 405 -14.41 -22.30 -0.69
CA THR A 405 -14.80 -23.56 -0.06
C THR A 405 -15.66 -23.33 1.18
N ILE A 406 -15.30 -22.35 2.03
CA ILE A 406 -16.02 -22.09 3.28
C ILE A 406 -17.35 -21.39 3.01
N LYS A 407 -17.37 -20.27 2.24
CA LYS A 407 -18.55 -19.40 2.08
C LYS A 407 -19.22 -19.42 0.72
N GLY A 408 -18.71 -20.23 -0.23
CA GLY A 408 -19.16 -20.22 -1.63
C GLY A 408 -18.51 -19.13 -2.47
N GLY A 409 -18.59 -19.24 -3.79
CA GLY A 409 -17.93 -18.36 -4.74
C GLY A 409 -18.31 -16.87 -4.56
N CYS A 410 -17.32 -16.00 -4.59
CA CYS A 410 -17.52 -14.56 -4.31
C CYS A 410 -18.21 -13.82 -5.46
N PHE A 411 -18.15 -14.33 -6.70
CA PHE A 411 -18.81 -13.74 -7.87
C PHE A 411 -20.24 -14.24 -8.10
N ASN A 412 -20.68 -15.25 -7.33
CA ASN A 412 -22.05 -15.75 -7.34
C ASN A 412 -22.68 -15.60 -5.97
N ALA A 413 -23.53 -14.59 -5.81
CA ALA A 413 -24.15 -14.25 -4.53
C ALA A 413 -24.91 -15.42 -3.87
N ARG A 414 -25.45 -16.36 -4.66
CA ARG A 414 -26.30 -17.46 -4.20
C ARG A 414 -25.62 -18.83 -4.17
N GLU A 415 -24.37 -18.91 -4.55
CA GLU A 415 -23.64 -20.17 -4.49
C GLU A 415 -23.29 -20.52 -3.04
N PRO A 416 -23.78 -21.64 -2.48
CA PRO A 416 -23.49 -22.00 -1.09
C PRO A 416 -22.06 -22.51 -0.94
N GLY A 417 -21.47 -22.29 0.24
CA GLY A 417 -20.23 -22.91 0.68
C GLY A 417 -20.48 -24.09 1.63
N TYR A 418 -19.36 -24.57 2.21
CA TYR A 418 -19.42 -25.66 3.20
C TYR A 418 -20.33 -25.34 4.38
N VAL A 419 -20.22 -24.14 4.95
CA VAL A 419 -20.98 -23.74 6.15
C VAL A 419 -22.50 -23.63 5.87
N GLU A 420 -22.88 -23.62 4.62
CA GLU A 420 -24.28 -23.61 4.16
C GLU A 420 -24.74 -24.97 3.64
N GLY A 421 -23.91 -25.99 3.83
CA GLY A 421 -24.27 -27.37 3.49
C GLY A 421 -24.02 -27.76 2.04
N ARG A 422 -23.09 -27.11 1.32
CA ARG A 422 -22.70 -27.50 -0.04
C ARG A 422 -22.26 -28.98 -0.08
N PRO A 423 -22.90 -29.83 -0.90
CA PRO A 423 -22.52 -31.22 -1.05
C PRO A 423 -21.09 -31.37 -1.62
N GLY A 424 -20.35 -32.40 -1.17
CA GLY A 424 -19.05 -32.76 -1.75
C GLY A 424 -17.87 -31.90 -1.30
N SER A 425 -18.06 -30.87 -0.46
CA SER A 425 -17.01 -29.96 -0.01
C SER A 425 -16.12 -30.50 1.12
N PHE A 426 -16.33 -31.72 1.59
CA PHE A 426 -15.59 -32.32 2.70
C PHE A 426 -14.08 -32.39 2.47
N TRP A 427 -13.66 -32.81 1.27
CA TRP A 427 -12.24 -32.93 0.94
C TRP A 427 -11.58 -31.55 0.79
N ASP A 428 -12.30 -30.57 0.24
CA ASP A 428 -11.82 -29.20 0.08
C ASP A 428 -11.62 -28.54 1.46
N ILE A 429 -12.52 -28.79 2.43
CA ILE A 429 -12.33 -28.33 3.81
C ILE A 429 -11.11 -28.96 4.45
N GLY A 430 -10.85 -30.25 4.22
CA GLY A 430 -9.61 -30.90 4.66
C GLY A 430 -8.37 -30.23 4.10
N GLY A 431 -8.38 -29.87 2.81
CA GLY A 431 -7.33 -29.08 2.16
C GLY A 431 -7.17 -27.71 2.79
N ALA A 432 -8.26 -26.99 2.96
CA ALA A 432 -8.28 -25.65 3.55
C ALA A 432 -7.68 -25.62 4.96
N VAL A 433 -8.11 -26.54 5.83
CA VAL A 433 -7.60 -26.67 7.22
C VAL A 433 -6.12 -27.01 7.26
N ALA A 434 -5.64 -27.82 6.30
CA ALA A 434 -4.22 -28.18 6.16
C ALA A 434 -3.40 -27.15 5.38
N ALA A 435 -3.90 -25.94 5.17
CA ALA A 435 -3.28 -24.91 4.34
C ALA A 435 -2.85 -25.44 2.96
N TRP A 436 -3.65 -26.33 2.39
CA TRP A 436 -3.39 -27.03 1.10
C TRP A 436 -2.05 -27.74 0.99
N CYS A 437 -1.32 -27.91 2.10
CA CYS A 437 -0.07 -28.65 2.13
C CYS A 437 -0.30 -30.09 1.67
N ARG A 438 0.56 -30.58 0.75
CA ARG A 438 0.44 -31.89 0.09
C ARG A 438 -0.79 -32.01 -0.83
N SER A 439 -1.37 -30.90 -1.28
CA SER A 439 -2.43 -30.88 -2.29
C SER A 439 -1.84 -30.71 -3.68
N ASP A 440 -2.33 -31.48 -4.65
CA ASP A 440 -1.97 -31.27 -6.07
C ASP A 440 -2.63 -30.01 -6.64
N ARG A 441 -3.67 -29.49 -5.99
CA ARG A 441 -4.40 -28.30 -6.43
C ARG A 441 -3.64 -26.99 -6.14
N LEU A 442 -2.98 -26.92 -4.98
CA LEU A 442 -2.23 -25.74 -4.55
C LEU A 442 -1.04 -26.25 -3.71
N PRO A 443 0.18 -26.34 -4.28
CA PRO A 443 1.33 -26.91 -3.58
C PRO A 443 2.18 -25.83 -2.88
N PRO A 444 1.80 -25.32 -1.69
CA PRO A 444 2.66 -24.44 -0.92
C PRO A 444 3.86 -25.20 -0.35
N HIS A 445 5.00 -24.54 -0.21
CA HIS A 445 6.17 -25.07 0.48
C HIS A 445 5.97 -25.14 1.99
N ALA A 446 5.19 -24.22 2.54
CA ALA A 446 4.90 -24.11 3.95
C ALA A 446 3.48 -23.55 4.19
N PRO A 447 2.84 -23.87 5.33
CA PRO A 447 1.54 -23.29 5.68
C PRO A 447 1.53 -21.76 5.68
N SER A 448 2.65 -21.12 6.02
CA SER A 448 2.84 -19.66 6.02
C SER A 448 2.59 -18.98 4.66
N GLN A 449 2.60 -19.74 3.56
CA GLN A 449 2.25 -19.20 2.24
C GLN A 449 0.74 -19.11 1.99
N ILE A 450 -0.09 -19.59 2.90
CA ILE A 450 -1.55 -19.58 2.73
C ILE A 450 -2.18 -18.63 3.75
N VAL A 451 -2.81 -17.57 3.27
CA VAL A 451 -3.63 -16.68 4.08
C VAL A 451 -5.08 -17.16 4.02
N SER A 452 -5.51 -17.83 5.10
CA SER A 452 -6.90 -18.30 5.25
C SER A 452 -7.81 -17.13 5.64
N TYR A 453 -8.86 -16.86 4.86
CA TYR A 453 -9.79 -15.76 5.11
C TYR A 453 -11.17 -16.05 4.54
N VAL A 454 -12.17 -15.29 4.95
CA VAL A 454 -13.55 -15.37 4.44
C VAL A 454 -14.16 -14.01 4.12
N SER A 455 -13.56 -12.93 4.60
CA SER A 455 -14.00 -11.54 4.37
C SER A 455 -12.80 -10.62 4.20
N ALA A 456 -12.95 -9.65 3.31
CA ALA A 456 -12.08 -8.52 3.08
C ALA A 456 -12.96 -7.32 2.64
N HIS A 457 -12.36 -6.19 2.29
CA HIS A 457 -13.08 -5.04 1.74
C HIS A 457 -13.73 -5.34 0.38
N ASP A 458 -13.15 -6.29 -0.38
CA ASP A 458 -13.69 -6.73 -1.67
C ASP A 458 -14.78 -7.78 -1.53
N ASN A 459 -15.76 -7.70 -2.43
CA ASN A 459 -16.87 -8.63 -2.54
C ASN A 459 -17.78 -8.65 -1.30
N PHE A 460 -18.57 -9.71 -1.14
CA PHE A 460 -19.48 -9.86 -0.01
C PHE A 460 -18.72 -10.18 1.28
N THR A 461 -19.07 -9.50 2.37
CA THR A 461 -18.69 -9.97 3.70
C THR A 461 -19.25 -11.37 3.94
N LEU A 462 -18.71 -12.10 4.92
CA LEU A 462 -19.26 -13.41 5.27
C LEU A 462 -20.74 -13.31 5.65
N TRP A 463 -21.11 -12.29 6.45
CA TRP A 463 -22.48 -12.08 6.89
C TRP A 463 -23.43 -11.84 5.71
N ASP A 464 -23.07 -10.92 4.81
CA ASP A 464 -23.91 -10.61 3.65
C ASP A 464 -24.08 -11.83 2.73
N LYS A 465 -22.99 -12.58 2.51
CA LYS A 465 -23.01 -13.78 1.70
C LYS A 465 -23.95 -14.86 2.27
N LEU A 466 -23.90 -15.13 3.57
CA LEU A 466 -24.76 -16.10 4.24
C LEU A 466 -26.24 -15.72 4.08
N LEU A 467 -26.58 -14.44 4.19
CA LEU A 467 -27.94 -13.96 4.02
C LEU A 467 -28.39 -14.00 2.55
N LEU A 468 -27.51 -13.68 1.59
CA LEU A 468 -27.80 -13.72 0.15
C LEU A 468 -28.03 -15.14 -0.38
N VAL A 469 -27.33 -16.13 0.13
CA VAL A 469 -27.59 -17.54 -0.20
C VAL A 469 -28.95 -17.98 0.31
N ARG A 470 -29.35 -17.49 1.48
CA ARG A 470 -30.53 -17.93 2.21
C ARG A 470 -31.80 -17.23 1.77
N TYR A 471 -31.74 -15.94 1.45
CA TYR A 471 -32.88 -15.09 1.17
C TYR A 471 -32.80 -14.44 -0.21
N GLU A 472 -33.94 -14.31 -0.87
CA GLU A 472 -34.01 -13.59 -2.14
C GLU A 472 -33.82 -12.08 -1.97
N LYS A 473 -34.34 -11.53 -0.88
CA LYS A 473 -34.24 -10.12 -0.49
C LYS A 473 -33.86 -10.06 1.00
N PRO A 474 -32.56 -10.17 1.34
CA PRO A 474 -32.12 -10.18 2.72
C PRO A 474 -32.29 -8.81 3.38
N GLU A 475 -32.58 -8.82 4.66
CA GLU A 475 -32.46 -7.67 5.55
C GLU A 475 -31.14 -7.83 6.33
N PHE A 476 -30.08 -7.13 5.90
CA PHE A 476 -28.72 -7.35 6.41
C PHE A 476 -28.52 -6.97 7.87
N THR A 477 -29.40 -6.15 8.44
CA THR A 477 -29.40 -5.74 9.86
C THR A 477 -30.23 -6.64 10.75
N ALA A 478 -31.05 -7.53 10.16
CA ALA A 478 -31.89 -8.44 10.95
C ALA A 478 -31.07 -9.53 11.63
N ALA A 479 -31.50 -9.91 12.86
CA ALA A 479 -30.92 -11.05 13.53
C ALA A 479 -31.38 -12.36 12.89
N ASP A 480 -30.43 -13.19 12.42
CA ASP A 480 -30.66 -14.52 11.89
C ASP A 480 -29.82 -15.54 12.67
N SER A 481 -30.47 -16.39 13.44
CA SER A 481 -29.80 -17.35 14.31
C SER A 481 -29.04 -18.42 13.54
N THR A 482 -29.50 -18.81 12.34
CA THR A 482 -28.81 -19.80 11.50
C THR A 482 -27.58 -19.16 10.84
N ALA A 483 -27.72 -17.98 10.26
CA ALA A 483 -26.56 -17.26 9.70
C ALA A 483 -25.52 -16.98 10.78
N LEU A 484 -25.92 -16.66 12.01
CA LEU A 484 -25.02 -16.49 13.15
C LEU A 484 -24.28 -17.79 13.50
N ALA A 485 -24.95 -18.94 13.49
CA ALA A 485 -24.33 -20.24 13.71
C ALA A 485 -23.33 -20.60 12.59
N GLN A 486 -23.70 -20.34 11.32
CA GLN A 486 -22.85 -20.54 10.16
C GLN A 486 -21.62 -19.62 10.18
N ASN A 487 -21.80 -18.36 10.59
CA ASN A 487 -20.70 -17.40 10.76
C ASN A 487 -19.69 -17.90 11.81
N ARG A 488 -20.20 -18.39 12.97
CA ARG A 488 -19.35 -18.98 14.02
C ARG A 488 -18.61 -20.24 13.55
N LEU A 489 -19.28 -21.10 12.75
CA LEU A 489 -18.64 -22.28 12.17
C LEU A 489 -17.51 -21.88 11.21
N ALA A 490 -17.75 -20.91 10.34
CA ALA A 490 -16.71 -20.38 9.44
C ALA A 490 -15.52 -19.83 10.25
N ALA A 491 -15.77 -19.03 11.28
CA ALA A 491 -14.73 -18.50 12.17
C ALA A 491 -13.94 -19.63 12.83
N GLY A 492 -14.62 -20.66 13.32
CA GLY A 492 -13.99 -21.85 13.88
C GLY A 492 -13.05 -22.52 12.88
N ILE A 493 -13.42 -22.60 11.60
CA ILE A 493 -12.57 -23.21 10.56
C ILE A 493 -11.34 -22.35 10.29
N TYR A 494 -11.49 -21.09 9.82
CA TYR A 494 -10.34 -20.32 9.35
C TYR A 494 -9.41 -19.81 10.46
N LEU A 495 -9.91 -19.63 11.70
CA LEU A 495 -9.09 -19.20 12.84
C LEU A 495 -8.33 -20.36 13.53
N THR A 496 -8.67 -21.61 13.21
CA THR A 496 -7.99 -22.81 13.76
C THR A 496 -7.27 -23.62 12.69
N SER A 497 -7.28 -23.17 11.43
CA SER A 497 -6.48 -23.72 10.34
C SER A 497 -5.01 -23.32 10.48
N PHE A 498 -4.12 -24.07 9.80
CA PHE A 498 -2.72 -23.71 9.71
C PHE A 498 -2.52 -22.42 8.94
#